data_3b537db255bcd7a3bc24ccf9e7399e17
#
_entry.id   3b537db255bcd7a3bc24ccf9e7399e17
#
_cell.length_a   1.000
_cell.length_b   1.000
_cell.length_c   1.000
_cell.angle_alpha   90.00
_cell.angle_beta   90.00
_cell.angle_gamma   90.00
#
_symmetry.space_group_name_H-M   'P 1'
#
loop_
_entity.id
_entity.type
_entity.pdbx_description
1 polymer ?
#
loop_
_entity_poly.entity_id
_entity_poly.type
_entity_poly.pdbx_seq_one_letter_code
_entity_poly.pdbx_strand_id
1 'polypeptide(L)'
;RNKTLIKSWYDGYHFGDFDVYCPWDVMNYIRDLKIDPSARPSSYWKNTSDNAIIRSFIDFAGGNITRKLESLLSGGYIIQRVDDMLTYDYLHSSEDNLWSVLYLTGYLTSVRDEAIAGDIPEGTSALMIPNEEIREIFETTIMKWFDDTAKGWNRSRLFNAVWTGDADAVTEEMTKLLRKTISYHGYR
;
A
#
# COMPACT_ATOMS: atom_id res chain seq x y z
N ARG A 1 -25.36 -1.33 12.19
CA ARG A 1 -23.93 -1.62 12.48
C ARG A 1 -23.30 -2.45 11.37
N ASN A 2 -23.78 -3.66 11.07
CA ASN A 2 -23.11 -4.55 10.11
C ASN A 2 -23.12 -4.00 8.66
N LYS A 3 -24.19 -3.34 8.21
CA LYS A 3 -24.24 -2.69 6.90
C LYS A 3 -23.17 -1.61 6.73
N THR A 4 -22.96 -0.79 7.77
CA THR A 4 -21.92 0.26 7.75
C THR A 4 -20.52 -0.35 7.69
N LEU A 5 -20.28 -1.43 8.44
CA LEU A 5 -19.01 -2.16 8.42
C LEU A 5 -18.75 -2.81 7.06
N ILE A 6 -19.75 -3.48 6.46
CA ILE A 6 -19.64 -4.05 5.12
C ILE A 6 -19.29 -2.97 4.11
N LYS A 7 -19.94 -1.80 4.21
CA LYS A 7 -19.68 -0.69 3.30
C LYS A 7 -18.25 -0.15 3.44
N SER A 8 -17.78 0.13 4.64
CA SER A 8 -16.44 0.69 4.84
C SER A 8 -15.32 -0.28 4.50
N TRP A 9 -15.55 -1.59 4.65
CA TRP A 9 -14.52 -2.61 4.46
C TRP A 9 -14.46 -3.21 3.06
N TYR A 10 -15.59 -3.34 2.36
CA TYR A 10 -15.69 -4.18 1.15
C TYR A 10 -16.35 -3.49 -0.04
N ASP A 11 -16.76 -2.22 0.12
CA ASP A 11 -17.27 -1.36 -0.95
C ASP A 11 -16.15 -0.50 -1.53
N GLY A 12 -16.48 0.38 -2.47
CA GLY A 12 -15.61 1.45 -2.92
C GLY A 12 -14.92 1.19 -4.27
N TYR A 13 -15.22 0.08 -4.93
CA TYR A 13 -14.80 -0.10 -6.33
C TYR A 13 -15.75 0.63 -7.25
N HIS A 14 -15.21 1.55 -8.06
CA HIS A 14 -16.00 2.39 -8.96
C HIS A 14 -15.94 1.83 -10.39
N PHE A 15 -17.12 1.52 -10.95
CA PHE A 15 -17.29 1.10 -12.34
C PHE A 15 -18.31 2.04 -13.01
N GLY A 16 -17.82 3.07 -13.69
CA GLY A 16 -18.67 4.17 -14.17
C GLY A 16 -19.42 4.82 -13.00
N ASP A 17 -20.74 4.88 -13.09
CA ASP A 17 -21.60 5.51 -12.07
C ASP A 17 -21.94 4.59 -10.89
N PHE A 18 -21.44 3.35 -10.87
CA PHE A 18 -21.82 2.36 -9.87
C PHE A 18 -20.69 2.05 -8.90
N ASP A 19 -21.07 1.92 -7.61
CA ASP A 19 -20.20 1.33 -6.58
C ASP A 19 -20.43 -0.17 -6.52
N VAL A 20 -19.34 -0.93 -6.45
CA VAL A 20 -19.38 -2.38 -6.40
C VAL A 20 -18.62 -2.88 -5.19
N TYR A 21 -19.26 -3.79 -4.46
CA TYR A 21 -18.63 -4.52 -3.37
C TYR A 21 -17.74 -5.64 -3.91
N CYS A 22 -16.70 -6.02 -3.16
CA CYS A 22 -16.02 -7.28 -3.39
C CYS A 22 -16.90 -8.44 -2.92
N PRO A 23 -17.50 -9.25 -3.82
CA PRO A 23 -18.47 -10.27 -3.44
C PRO A 23 -17.87 -11.35 -2.54
N TRP A 24 -16.61 -11.73 -2.78
CA TRP A 24 -15.89 -12.73 -2.01
C TRP A 24 -15.79 -12.34 -0.53
N ASP A 25 -15.41 -11.11 -0.24
CA ASP A 25 -15.18 -10.63 1.11
C ASP A 25 -16.49 -10.44 1.87
N VAL A 26 -17.51 -9.90 1.21
CA VAL A 26 -18.85 -9.78 1.77
C VAL A 26 -19.41 -11.15 2.14
N MET A 27 -19.25 -12.16 1.26
CA MET A 27 -19.74 -13.52 1.51
C MET A 27 -19.03 -14.18 2.70
N ASN A 28 -17.71 -14.01 2.81
CA ASN A 28 -16.93 -14.53 3.93
C ASN A 28 -17.32 -13.85 5.24
N TYR A 29 -17.46 -12.53 5.26
CA TYR A 29 -17.89 -11.83 6.46
C TYR A 29 -19.31 -12.20 6.91
N ILE A 30 -20.25 -12.38 5.97
CA ILE A 30 -21.60 -12.88 6.28
C ILE A 30 -21.53 -14.30 6.86
N ARG A 31 -20.65 -15.16 6.36
CA ARG A 31 -20.43 -16.49 6.92
C ARG A 31 -19.94 -16.40 8.37
N ASP A 32 -18.98 -15.55 8.64
CA ASP A 32 -18.42 -15.37 9.98
C ASP A 32 -19.48 -14.81 10.95
N LEU A 33 -20.31 -13.86 10.50
CA LEU A 33 -21.43 -13.33 11.29
C LEU A 33 -22.50 -14.38 11.62
N LYS A 34 -22.66 -15.43 10.80
CA LYS A 34 -23.57 -16.55 11.12
C LYS A 34 -23.02 -17.44 12.22
N ILE A 35 -21.69 -17.55 12.34
CA ILE A 35 -21.00 -18.31 13.38
C ILE A 35 -20.91 -17.49 14.66
N ASP A 36 -20.49 -16.23 14.55
CA ASP A 36 -20.39 -15.28 15.65
C ASP A 36 -21.03 -13.93 15.25
N PRO A 37 -22.22 -13.60 15.78
CA PRO A 37 -22.89 -12.34 15.49
C PRO A 37 -22.09 -11.08 15.91
N SER A 38 -21.03 -11.24 16.72
CA SER A 38 -20.14 -10.17 17.16
C SER A 38 -18.88 -10.04 16.30
N ALA A 39 -18.69 -10.92 15.30
CA ALA A 39 -17.52 -10.93 14.43
C ALA A 39 -17.24 -9.53 13.85
N ARG A 40 -15.96 -9.20 13.77
CA ARG A 40 -15.48 -7.97 13.13
C ARG A 40 -15.08 -8.27 11.69
N PRO A 41 -15.18 -7.29 10.78
CA PRO A 41 -14.60 -7.42 9.47
C PRO A 41 -13.09 -7.74 9.54
N SER A 42 -12.62 -8.48 8.57
CA SER A 42 -11.21 -8.81 8.42
C SER A 42 -10.84 -8.88 6.94
N SER A 43 -9.56 -8.84 6.65
CA SER A 43 -9.08 -8.96 5.28
C SER A 43 -9.10 -10.43 4.85
N TYR A 44 -10.08 -10.79 4.03
CA TYR A 44 -10.20 -12.12 3.41
C TYR A 44 -9.34 -12.23 2.16
N TRP A 45 -9.08 -11.13 1.48
CA TRP A 45 -8.24 -11.10 0.30
C TRP A 45 -6.76 -11.30 0.62
N LYS A 46 -6.31 -10.86 1.80
CA LYS A 46 -4.93 -11.04 2.28
C LYS A 46 -4.45 -12.50 2.24
N ASN A 47 -5.37 -13.45 2.41
CA ASN A 47 -5.07 -14.88 2.45
C ASN A 47 -5.14 -15.55 1.07
N THR A 48 -5.60 -14.87 0.03
CA THR A 48 -5.84 -15.44 -1.31
C THR A 48 -4.74 -15.08 -2.30
N SER A 49 -3.99 -14.02 -2.06
CA SER A 49 -2.86 -13.58 -2.89
C SER A 49 -1.62 -13.34 -2.03
N ASP A 50 -0.48 -13.73 -2.55
CA ASP A 50 0.78 -13.25 -2.01
C ASP A 50 0.88 -11.76 -2.34
N ASN A 51 0.89 -10.89 -1.32
CA ASN A 51 1.00 -9.43 -1.50
C ASN A 51 2.39 -9.02 -2.05
N ALA A 52 3.01 -9.91 -2.83
CA ALA A 52 4.30 -9.73 -3.48
C ALA A 52 4.32 -8.47 -4.35
N ILE A 53 3.18 -8.12 -4.97
CA ILE A 53 3.06 -6.90 -5.78
C ILE A 53 3.30 -5.65 -4.94
N ILE A 54 2.66 -5.54 -3.77
CA ILE A 54 2.86 -4.39 -2.87
C ILE A 54 4.30 -4.39 -2.34
N ARG A 55 4.85 -5.56 -2.03
CA ARG A 55 6.24 -5.69 -1.57
C ARG A 55 7.23 -5.25 -2.65
N SER A 56 7.07 -5.71 -3.88
CA SER A 56 7.89 -5.29 -5.02
C SER A 56 7.83 -3.78 -5.24
N PHE A 57 6.64 -3.20 -5.04
CA PHE A 57 6.41 -1.78 -5.13
C PHE A 57 7.19 -1.00 -4.06
N ILE A 58 7.20 -1.48 -2.82
CA ILE A 58 7.93 -0.86 -1.71
C ILE A 58 9.45 -0.97 -1.93
N ASP A 59 9.93 -2.12 -2.41
CA ASP A 59 11.35 -2.33 -2.72
C ASP A 59 11.86 -1.40 -3.84
N PHE A 60 10.98 -0.99 -4.75
CA PHE A 60 11.27 -0.04 -5.82
C PHE A 60 11.07 1.43 -5.41
N ALA A 61 10.54 1.68 -4.20
CA ALA A 61 10.10 2.99 -3.76
C ALA A 61 11.25 4.01 -3.62
N GLY A 62 11.22 5.05 -4.46
CA GLY A 62 11.95 6.31 -4.27
C GLY A 62 11.07 7.35 -3.54
N GLY A 63 11.64 8.52 -3.25
CA GLY A 63 10.93 9.56 -2.50
C GLY A 63 9.60 10.05 -3.11
N ASN A 64 9.41 9.90 -4.42
CA ASN A 64 8.15 10.23 -5.08
C ASN A 64 7.04 9.21 -4.77
N ILE A 65 7.37 7.91 -4.83
CA ILE A 65 6.46 6.82 -4.50
C ILE A 65 6.03 6.91 -3.05
N THR A 66 6.95 7.21 -2.14
CA THR A 66 6.65 7.38 -0.71
C THR A 66 5.58 8.44 -0.47
N ARG A 67 5.72 9.62 -1.06
CA ARG A 67 4.72 10.69 -0.91
C ARG A 67 3.34 10.30 -1.46
N LYS A 68 3.31 9.57 -2.58
CA LYS A 68 2.06 9.06 -3.15
C LYS A 68 1.40 8.02 -2.24
N LEU A 69 2.19 7.11 -1.66
CA LEU A 69 1.69 6.13 -0.67
C LEU A 69 1.14 6.82 0.59
N GLU A 70 1.82 7.82 1.10
CA GLU A 70 1.34 8.62 2.25
C GLU A 70 0.00 9.29 1.95
N SER A 71 -0.15 9.87 0.75
CA SER A 71 -1.43 10.45 0.29
C SER A 71 -2.53 9.40 0.27
N LEU A 72 -2.28 8.23 -0.32
CA LEU A 72 -3.25 7.14 -0.41
C LEU A 72 -3.64 6.61 0.97
N LEU A 73 -2.67 6.36 1.86
CA LEU A 73 -2.91 5.84 3.21
C LEU A 73 -3.65 6.86 4.10
N SER A 74 -3.46 8.15 3.87
CA SER A 74 -4.22 9.21 4.56
C SER A 74 -5.65 9.39 4.03
N GLY A 75 -6.08 8.58 3.06
CA GLY A 75 -7.42 8.65 2.45
C GLY A 75 -7.55 9.65 1.31
N GLY A 76 -6.42 10.16 0.82
CA GLY A 76 -6.35 10.98 -0.39
C GLY A 76 -6.26 10.16 -1.67
N TYR A 77 -5.99 10.85 -2.77
CA TYR A 77 -5.77 10.24 -4.08
C TYR A 77 -4.45 10.72 -4.70
N ILE A 78 -4.02 10.00 -5.72
CA ILE A 78 -2.88 10.35 -6.57
C ILE A 78 -3.33 10.50 -8.01
N ILE A 79 -2.64 11.33 -8.77
CA ILE A 79 -2.83 11.44 -10.22
C ILE A 79 -1.72 10.65 -10.90
N GLN A 80 -2.09 9.68 -11.71
CA GLN A 80 -1.16 8.73 -12.28
C GLN A 80 -1.58 8.31 -13.70
N ARG A 81 -0.59 8.11 -14.58
CA ARG A 81 -0.84 7.45 -15.86
C ARG A 81 -1.12 5.96 -15.63
N VAL A 82 -2.17 5.46 -16.25
CA VAL A 82 -2.54 4.05 -16.22
C VAL A 82 -2.41 3.47 -17.62
N ASP A 83 -1.67 2.38 -17.74
CA ASP A 83 -1.58 1.58 -18.95
C ASP A 83 -2.40 0.30 -18.74
N ASP A 84 -3.53 0.22 -19.42
CA ASP A 84 -4.47 -0.91 -19.38
C ASP A 84 -4.03 -2.09 -20.24
N MET A 85 -3.02 -1.89 -21.10
CA MET A 85 -2.44 -2.93 -21.97
C MET A 85 -1.17 -3.55 -21.38
N LEU A 86 -0.84 -3.22 -20.12
CA LEU A 86 0.36 -3.67 -19.46
C LEU A 86 0.42 -5.19 -19.32
N THR A 87 1.51 -5.81 -19.78
CA THR A 87 1.80 -7.21 -19.55
C THR A 87 2.70 -7.39 -18.32
N TYR A 88 2.61 -8.55 -17.66
CA TYR A 88 3.33 -8.85 -16.41
C TYR A 88 4.86 -8.68 -16.53
N ASP A 89 5.42 -8.88 -17.71
CA ASP A 89 6.87 -8.79 -17.98
C ASP A 89 7.43 -7.36 -17.83
N TYR A 90 6.57 -6.33 -17.89
CA TYR A 90 6.97 -4.92 -17.78
C TYR A 90 6.72 -4.30 -16.39
N LEU A 91 6.35 -5.10 -15.42
CA LEU A 91 5.99 -4.68 -14.06
C LEU A 91 7.04 -3.76 -13.40
N HIS A 92 8.31 -4.08 -13.56
CA HIS A 92 9.43 -3.39 -12.93
C HIS A 92 10.15 -2.38 -13.82
N SER A 93 9.61 -2.10 -15.02
CA SER A 93 10.29 -1.24 -15.98
C SER A 93 10.10 0.26 -15.71
N SER A 94 9.04 0.65 -15.00
CA SER A 94 8.78 2.05 -14.64
C SER A 94 7.88 2.18 -13.43
N GLU A 95 7.88 3.39 -12.80
CA GLU A 95 6.94 3.74 -11.73
C GLU A 95 5.48 3.67 -12.22
N ASP A 96 5.20 4.16 -13.44
CA ASP A 96 3.85 4.16 -14.02
C ASP A 96 3.29 2.74 -14.16
N ASN A 97 4.13 1.77 -14.51
CA ASN A 97 3.72 0.38 -14.63
C ASN A 97 3.33 -0.24 -13.28
N LEU A 98 4.04 0.12 -12.20
CA LEU A 98 3.69 -0.34 -10.87
C LEU A 98 2.32 0.19 -10.42
N TRP A 99 2.02 1.46 -10.67
CA TRP A 99 0.71 2.06 -10.38
C TRP A 99 -0.40 1.44 -11.23
N SER A 100 -0.12 1.18 -12.52
CA SER A 100 -1.05 0.51 -13.43
C SER A 100 -1.41 -0.88 -12.92
N VAL A 101 -0.43 -1.66 -12.46
CA VAL A 101 -0.68 -3.00 -11.90
C VAL A 101 -1.51 -2.94 -10.63
N LEU A 102 -1.23 -2.02 -9.70
CA LEU A 102 -2.04 -1.86 -8.48
C LEU A 102 -3.50 -1.51 -8.83
N TYR A 103 -3.72 -0.72 -9.86
CA TYR A 103 -5.06 -0.41 -10.35
C TYR A 103 -5.73 -1.62 -11.02
N LEU A 104 -5.06 -2.28 -11.96
CA LEU A 104 -5.62 -3.42 -12.70
C LEU A 104 -5.88 -4.65 -11.81
N THR A 105 -5.15 -4.79 -10.73
CA THR A 105 -5.33 -5.88 -9.76
C THR A 105 -6.28 -5.53 -8.61
N GLY A 106 -6.85 -4.32 -8.58
CA GLY A 106 -7.86 -3.90 -7.62
C GLY A 106 -7.31 -3.42 -6.27
N TYR A 107 -6.00 -3.20 -6.14
CA TYR A 107 -5.45 -2.51 -4.96
C TYR A 107 -5.74 -1.01 -4.99
N LEU A 108 -5.99 -0.45 -6.16
CA LEU A 108 -6.46 0.92 -6.33
C LEU A 108 -7.74 0.93 -7.16
N THR A 109 -8.52 1.99 -7.01
CA THR A 109 -9.70 2.27 -7.84
C THR A 109 -9.64 3.71 -8.33
N SER A 110 -10.41 4.03 -9.38
CA SER A 110 -10.54 5.40 -9.86
C SER A 110 -11.35 6.26 -8.88
N VAL A 111 -10.98 7.51 -8.76
CA VAL A 111 -11.77 8.52 -8.03
C VAL A 111 -12.89 9.01 -8.94
N ARG A 112 -14.06 9.27 -8.38
CA ARG A 112 -15.17 9.87 -9.14
C ARG A 112 -14.84 11.30 -9.51
N ASP A 113 -15.25 11.73 -10.70
CA ASP A 113 -14.94 13.06 -11.24
C ASP A 113 -15.34 14.19 -10.29
N GLU A 114 -16.49 14.05 -9.60
CA GLU A 114 -17.00 15.06 -8.66
C GLU A 114 -16.12 15.21 -7.41
N ALA A 115 -15.30 14.22 -7.09
CA ALA A 115 -14.39 14.22 -5.93
C ALA A 115 -12.98 14.70 -6.28
N ILE A 116 -12.70 14.96 -7.57
CA ILE A 116 -11.40 15.43 -8.02
C ILE A 116 -11.35 16.97 -7.90
N ALA A 117 -10.32 17.48 -7.24
CA ALA A 117 -10.10 18.92 -7.11
C ALA A 117 -9.43 19.48 -8.38
N GLY A 118 -10.23 20.00 -9.30
CA GLY A 118 -9.76 20.63 -10.55
C GLY A 118 -9.55 19.62 -11.70
N ASP A 119 -8.98 20.12 -12.80
CA ASP A 119 -8.69 19.30 -13.98
C ASP A 119 -7.45 18.44 -13.76
N ILE A 120 -7.48 17.21 -14.26
CA ILE A 120 -6.33 16.32 -14.30
C ILE A 120 -5.69 16.30 -15.69
N PRO A 121 -4.37 16.08 -15.80
CA PRO A 121 -3.68 16.01 -17.08
C PRO A 121 -4.28 14.93 -18.00
N GLU A 122 -4.35 15.22 -19.29
CA GLU A 122 -4.82 14.25 -20.28
C GLU A 122 -4.03 12.94 -20.23
N GLY A 123 -4.72 11.82 -20.32
CA GLY A 123 -4.12 10.48 -20.24
C GLY A 123 -3.70 10.04 -18.82
N THR A 124 -4.16 10.76 -17.79
CA THR A 124 -3.98 10.35 -16.40
C THR A 124 -5.31 10.03 -15.73
N SER A 125 -5.25 9.29 -14.61
CA SER A 125 -6.38 8.95 -13.78
C SER A 125 -6.09 9.32 -12.32
N ALA A 126 -7.11 9.78 -11.61
CA ALA A 126 -7.04 9.93 -10.16
C ALA A 126 -7.34 8.57 -9.52
N LEU A 127 -6.42 8.07 -8.70
CA LEU A 127 -6.48 6.74 -8.09
C LEU A 127 -6.48 6.86 -6.57
N MET A 128 -7.27 6.01 -5.89
CA MET A 128 -7.36 5.92 -4.44
C MET A 128 -7.43 4.47 -3.95
N ILE A 129 -7.20 4.27 -2.66
CA ILE A 129 -7.47 2.98 -2.01
C ILE A 129 -8.99 2.82 -1.87
N PRO A 130 -9.58 1.69 -2.33
CA PRO A 130 -11.03 1.54 -2.40
C PRO A 130 -11.71 1.46 -1.02
N ASN A 131 -11.07 0.80 -0.04
CA ASN A 131 -11.73 0.47 1.22
C ASN A 131 -10.73 0.13 2.35
N GLU A 132 -11.26 -0.14 3.55
CA GLU A 132 -10.46 -0.44 4.73
C GLU A 132 -9.72 -1.79 4.63
N GLU A 133 -10.27 -2.79 3.92
CA GLU A 133 -9.56 -4.06 3.71
C GLU A 133 -8.26 -3.85 2.96
N ILE A 134 -8.31 -3.13 1.85
CA ILE A 134 -7.12 -2.85 1.04
C ILE A 134 -6.15 -1.94 1.79
N ARG A 135 -6.65 -0.98 2.56
CA ARG A 135 -5.82 -0.13 3.43
C ARG A 135 -5.04 -0.98 4.42
N GLU A 136 -5.69 -1.91 5.12
CA GLU A 136 -5.06 -2.84 6.06
C GLU A 136 -3.99 -3.70 5.39
N ILE A 137 -4.22 -4.14 4.14
CA ILE A 137 -3.23 -4.90 3.36
C ILE A 137 -1.99 -4.06 3.11
N PHE A 138 -2.14 -2.80 2.66
CA PHE A 138 -1.01 -1.90 2.47
C PHE A 138 -0.25 -1.67 3.78
N GLU A 139 -0.93 -1.28 4.85
CA GLU A 139 -0.32 -1.00 6.15
C GLU A 139 0.44 -2.21 6.70
N THR A 140 -0.18 -3.39 6.71
CA THR A 140 0.46 -4.61 7.23
C THR A 140 1.62 -5.07 6.37
N THR A 141 1.57 -4.88 5.05
CA THR A 141 2.67 -5.24 4.15
C THR A 141 3.86 -4.30 4.32
N ILE A 142 3.60 -2.99 4.46
CA ILE A 142 4.62 -1.98 4.73
C ILE A 142 5.28 -2.23 6.09
N MET A 143 4.50 -2.50 7.13
CA MET A 143 5.02 -2.80 8.46
C MET A 143 5.89 -4.06 8.45
N LYS A 144 5.43 -5.12 7.78
CA LYS A 144 6.22 -6.36 7.63
C LYS A 144 7.52 -6.11 6.87
N TRP A 145 7.48 -5.36 5.79
CA TRP A 145 8.69 -4.99 5.04
C TRP A 145 9.69 -4.23 5.93
N PHE A 146 9.18 -3.28 6.73
CA PHE A 146 9.99 -2.52 7.67
C PHE A 146 10.64 -3.42 8.72
N ASP A 147 9.87 -4.35 9.30
CA ASP A 147 10.37 -5.33 10.27
C ASP A 147 11.43 -6.26 9.66
N ASP A 148 11.20 -6.77 8.46
CA ASP A 148 12.15 -7.63 7.74
C ASP A 148 13.44 -6.88 7.41
N THR A 149 13.33 -5.63 6.98
CA THR A 149 14.48 -4.75 6.71
C THR A 149 15.27 -4.45 7.99
N ALA A 150 14.57 -4.19 9.10
CA ALA A 150 15.18 -3.97 10.41
C ALA A 150 15.84 -5.24 10.97
N LYS A 151 15.28 -6.43 10.72
CA LYS A 151 15.88 -7.73 11.12
C LYS A 151 17.10 -8.08 10.27
N GLY A 152 17.08 -7.77 8.98
CA GLY A 152 18.19 -7.97 8.06
C GLY A 152 19.38 -7.04 8.30
N TRP A 153 19.18 -6.01 9.13
CA TRP A 153 20.26 -5.10 9.49
C TRP A 153 21.17 -5.75 10.56
N ASN A 154 22.47 -5.76 10.28
CA ASN A 154 23.46 -6.37 11.16
C ASN A 154 23.68 -5.53 12.44
N ARG A 155 22.78 -5.69 13.41
CA ARG A 155 22.85 -5.04 14.72
C ARG A 155 24.19 -5.29 15.43
N SER A 156 24.81 -6.44 15.18
CA SER A 156 26.08 -6.84 15.85
C SER A 156 27.21 -5.86 15.54
N ARG A 157 27.25 -5.31 14.31
CA ARG A 157 28.30 -4.34 13.93
C ARG A 157 28.13 -3.01 14.65
N LEU A 158 26.89 -2.51 14.79
CA LEU A 158 26.61 -1.31 15.57
C LEU A 158 26.92 -1.52 17.05
N PHE A 159 26.45 -2.63 17.63
CA PHE A 159 26.72 -2.93 19.04
C PHE A 159 28.20 -3.07 19.31
N ASN A 160 28.96 -3.75 18.45
CA ASN A 160 30.42 -3.82 18.57
C ASN A 160 31.08 -2.44 18.50
N ALA A 161 30.68 -1.60 17.55
CA ALA A 161 31.19 -0.25 17.41
C ALA A 161 30.91 0.61 18.66
N VAL A 162 29.70 0.52 19.21
CA VAL A 162 29.35 1.18 20.49
C VAL A 162 30.20 0.65 21.63
N TRP A 163 30.37 -0.69 21.72
CA TRP A 163 31.12 -1.31 22.81
C TRP A 163 32.63 -1.04 22.76
N THR A 164 33.18 -0.88 21.56
CA THR A 164 34.60 -0.54 21.37
C THR A 164 34.86 0.97 21.37
N GLY A 165 33.82 1.82 21.45
CA GLY A 165 33.92 3.27 21.40
C GLY A 165 34.32 3.81 20.03
N ASP A 166 34.09 3.03 18.95
CA ASP A 166 34.39 3.44 17.57
C ASP A 166 33.27 4.36 17.06
N ALA A 167 33.44 5.68 17.27
CA ALA A 167 32.48 6.70 16.90
C ALA A 167 32.25 6.79 15.38
N ASP A 168 33.26 6.50 14.57
CA ASP A 168 33.14 6.56 13.11
C ASP A 168 32.30 5.38 12.61
N ALA A 169 32.54 4.19 13.10
CA ALA A 169 31.72 3.01 12.78
C ALA A 169 30.28 3.14 13.29
N VAL A 170 30.05 3.73 14.48
CA VAL A 170 28.71 4.06 14.98
C VAL A 170 28.00 5.02 14.04
N THR A 171 28.66 6.08 13.64
CA THR A 171 28.10 7.08 12.72
C THR A 171 27.79 6.47 11.36
N GLU A 172 28.66 5.63 10.81
CA GLU A 172 28.47 4.93 9.55
C GLU A 172 27.25 4.00 9.62
N GLU A 173 27.15 3.14 10.62
CA GLU A 173 26.04 2.16 10.76
C GLU A 173 24.71 2.86 11.08
N MET A 174 24.72 3.90 11.91
CA MET A 174 23.54 4.72 12.17
C MET A 174 23.10 5.46 10.91
N THR A 175 24.04 6.00 10.13
CA THR A 175 23.71 6.67 8.85
C THR A 175 23.13 5.69 7.85
N LYS A 176 23.64 4.46 7.76
CA LYS A 176 23.06 3.40 6.91
C LYS A 176 21.65 3.03 7.34
N LEU A 177 21.43 2.87 8.65
CA LEU A 177 20.09 2.62 9.20
C LEU A 177 19.14 3.77 8.89
N LEU A 178 19.56 5.00 9.19
CA LEU A 178 18.78 6.20 8.95
C LEU A 178 18.48 6.40 7.46
N ARG A 179 19.44 6.19 6.58
CA ARG A 179 19.19 6.27 5.12
C ARG A 179 18.19 5.22 4.65
N LYS A 180 18.22 4.01 5.18
CA LYS A 180 17.22 2.97 4.85
C LYS A 180 15.84 3.25 5.43
N THR A 181 15.76 3.89 6.60
CA THR A 181 14.51 4.17 7.30
C THR A 181 13.96 5.56 7.02
N ILE A 182 14.81 6.57 6.83
CA ILE A 182 14.44 7.99 6.63
C ILE A 182 14.34 8.35 5.14
N SER A 183 14.85 7.55 4.23
CA SER A 183 14.48 7.69 2.81
C SER A 183 12.96 7.50 2.64
N TYR A 184 12.29 6.99 3.68
CA TYR A 184 10.85 6.96 3.83
C TYR A 184 10.26 8.28 4.38
N HIS A 185 11.02 9.12 5.10
CA HIS A 185 10.47 10.27 5.85
C HIS A 185 11.03 11.64 5.52
N GLY A 186 11.77 11.87 4.45
CA GLY A 186 12.05 13.27 4.28
C GLY A 186 13.24 13.72 3.51
N TYR A 187 12.94 14.43 2.51
CA TYR A 187 13.56 15.73 2.27
C TYR A 187 12.43 16.75 2.07
N ARG A 188 12.29 17.65 3.08
CA ARG A 188 11.70 18.97 2.86
C ARG A 188 12.70 19.83 2.13
#